data_cbc3555435099d08514443e760d27889
#
_entry.id   cbc3555435099d08514443e760d27889
#
_cell.length_a   1.000
_cell.length_b   1.000
_cell.length_c   1.000
_cell.angle_alpha   90.00
_cell.angle_beta   90.00
_cell.angle_gamma   90.00
#
_symmetry.space_group_name_H-M   'P 1'
#
loop_
_entity.id
_entity.type
_entity.pdbx_description
1 polymer ?
#
loop_
_entity_poly.entity_id
_entity_poly.type
_entity_poly.pdbx_seq_one_letter_code
_entity_poly.pdbx_strand_id
1 'polypeptide(L)'
;MSVLTISEAKSHQKIDDDDDSEILSKLESAELMAARFMGRYFYANEADKNAGLEEVANILNEAKTKASQFEENARNANDQEVREFYMNQAKQILYESRTEASMRINGVVINPVIRAGVLLTFGFLYETREATAELPVSAENTLFPFRINLGV
;
A
#
# COMPACT_ATOMS: atom_id res chain seq x y z
N MET A 1 5.45 -4.68 -7.74
CA MET A 1 5.19 -4.88 -9.19
C MET A 1 3.96 -4.08 -9.54
N SER A 2 4.08 -3.12 -10.43
CA SER A 2 2.98 -2.22 -10.81
C SER A 2 1.86 -2.99 -11.54
N VAL A 3 0.61 -2.62 -11.26
CA VAL A 3 -0.59 -3.17 -11.93
C VAL A 3 -0.85 -2.45 -13.25
N LEU A 4 -0.48 -1.17 -13.33
CA LEU A 4 -0.50 -0.39 -14.58
C LEU A 4 0.86 -0.46 -15.27
N THR A 5 0.86 -0.27 -16.59
CA THR A 5 2.07 -0.27 -17.39
C THR A 5 2.67 1.14 -17.53
N ILE A 6 3.99 1.23 -17.72
CA ILE A 6 4.67 2.48 -18.04
C ILE A 6 4.06 3.13 -19.30
N SER A 7 3.67 2.31 -20.30
CA SER A 7 3.05 2.78 -21.53
C SER A 7 1.71 3.49 -21.26
N GLU A 8 0.90 2.98 -20.34
CA GLU A 8 -0.36 3.63 -19.94
C GLU A 8 -0.09 4.97 -19.24
N ALA A 9 0.89 5.02 -18.34
CA ALA A 9 1.30 6.24 -17.64
C ALA A 9 1.80 7.30 -18.63
N LYS A 10 2.71 6.91 -19.54
CA LYS A 10 3.22 7.79 -20.60
C LYS A 10 2.10 8.32 -21.49
N SER A 11 1.21 7.44 -21.95
CA SER A 11 0.08 7.83 -22.79
C SER A 11 -0.86 8.80 -22.10
N HIS A 12 -1.11 8.62 -20.80
CA HIS A 12 -1.97 9.50 -20.00
C HIS A 12 -1.42 10.93 -19.90
N GLN A 13 -0.12 11.07 -19.67
CA GLN A 13 0.56 12.36 -19.51
C GLN A 13 1.20 12.89 -20.79
N LYS A 14 1.12 12.16 -21.90
CA LYS A 14 1.76 12.52 -23.18
C LYS A 14 3.28 12.71 -23.04
N ILE A 15 3.91 11.76 -22.35
CA ILE A 15 5.36 11.76 -22.11
C ILE A 15 6.04 10.99 -23.25
N ASP A 16 6.96 11.62 -23.95
CA ASP A 16 7.65 11.01 -25.08
C ASP A 16 9.03 10.41 -24.71
N ASP A 17 9.88 11.11 -23.95
CA ASP A 17 11.30 10.78 -23.81
C ASP A 17 11.83 10.74 -22.34
N ASP A 18 10.98 10.54 -21.34
CA ASP A 18 11.46 10.46 -19.95
C ASP A 18 11.96 9.08 -19.56
N ASP A 19 12.82 9.04 -18.54
CA ASP A 19 13.39 7.81 -17.99
C ASP A 19 12.30 6.89 -17.42
N ASP A 20 12.21 5.68 -17.98
CA ASP A 20 11.26 4.65 -17.56
C ASP A 20 11.37 4.30 -16.08
N SER A 21 12.56 4.42 -15.48
CA SER A 21 12.77 4.13 -14.06
C SER A 21 12.11 5.17 -13.16
N GLU A 22 12.17 6.44 -13.53
CA GLU A 22 11.49 7.53 -12.80
C GLU A 22 9.97 7.38 -12.92
N ILE A 23 9.47 7.10 -14.13
CA ILE A 23 8.05 6.89 -14.39
C ILE A 23 7.53 5.70 -13.57
N LEU A 24 8.25 4.58 -13.56
CA LEU A 24 7.88 3.40 -12.79
C LEU A 24 7.81 3.70 -11.29
N SER A 25 8.80 4.39 -10.75
CA SER A 25 8.84 4.77 -9.33
C SER A 25 7.65 5.63 -8.93
N LYS A 26 7.30 6.62 -9.76
CA LYS A 26 6.14 7.49 -9.51
C LYS A 26 4.82 6.73 -9.67
N LEU A 27 4.74 5.80 -10.63
CA LEU A 27 3.56 4.96 -10.85
C LEU A 27 3.32 4.01 -9.67
N GLU A 28 4.36 3.34 -9.18
CA GLU A 28 4.27 2.50 -7.98
C GLU A 28 3.87 3.31 -6.73
N SER A 29 4.37 4.54 -6.62
CA SER A 29 3.96 5.46 -5.55
C SER A 29 2.49 5.84 -5.64
N ALA A 30 2.00 6.15 -6.85
CA ALA A 30 0.59 6.47 -7.10
C ALA A 30 -0.33 5.30 -6.78
N GLU A 31 0.07 4.08 -7.17
CA GLU A 31 -0.67 2.86 -6.85
C GLU A 31 -0.75 2.63 -5.33
N LEU A 32 0.36 2.79 -4.62
CA LEU A 32 0.39 2.63 -3.17
C LEU A 32 -0.48 3.68 -2.45
N MET A 33 -0.43 4.94 -2.89
CA MET A 33 -1.28 6.01 -2.35
C MET A 33 -2.76 5.70 -2.58
N ALA A 34 -3.14 5.29 -3.79
CA ALA A 34 -4.50 4.91 -4.12
C ALA A 34 -4.98 3.71 -3.28
N ALA A 35 -4.16 2.67 -3.14
CA ALA A 35 -4.49 1.50 -2.33
C ALA A 35 -4.69 1.86 -0.84
N ARG A 36 -3.82 2.70 -0.27
CA ARG A 36 -3.93 3.18 1.10
C ARG A 36 -5.19 4.02 1.31
N PHE A 37 -5.51 4.91 0.37
CA PHE A 37 -6.72 5.72 0.43
C PHE A 37 -7.98 4.85 0.39
N MET A 38 -8.01 3.85 -0.49
CA MET A 38 -9.16 2.92 -0.58
C MET A 38 -9.22 1.94 0.60
N GLY A 39 -8.14 1.75 1.35
CA GLY A 39 -8.04 0.75 2.41
C GLY A 39 -8.01 -0.69 1.87
N ARG A 40 -7.67 -0.88 0.59
CA ARG A 40 -7.60 -2.19 -0.08
C ARG A 40 -6.59 -2.18 -1.22
N TYR A 41 -6.00 -3.33 -1.50
CA TYR A 41 -5.20 -3.53 -2.69
C TYR A 41 -6.09 -3.68 -3.94
N PHE A 42 -5.50 -3.42 -5.10
CA PHE A 42 -6.06 -3.80 -6.38
C PHE A 42 -5.06 -4.65 -7.15
N TYR A 43 -5.58 -5.57 -7.94
CA TYR A 43 -4.82 -6.59 -8.66
C TYR A 43 -5.13 -6.50 -10.14
N ALA A 44 -4.19 -6.93 -10.99
CA ALA A 44 -4.39 -6.90 -12.43
C ALA A 44 -5.51 -7.85 -12.87
N ASN A 45 -5.63 -9.00 -12.20
CA ASN A 45 -6.59 -10.06 -12.53
C ASN A 45 -6.91 -10.92 -11.29
N GLU A 46 -7.84 -11.87 -11.44
CA GLU A 46 -8.24 -12.79 -10.35
C GLU A 46 -7.12 -13.74 -9.93
N ALA A 47 -6.21 -14.14 -10.82
CA ALA A 47 -5.09 -15.01 -10.46
C ALA A 47 -4.12 -14.30 -9.51
N ASP A 48 -3.79 -13.04 -9.79
CA ASP A 48 -2.94 -12.21 -8.93
C ASP A 48 -3.62 -11.94 -7.58
N LYS A 49 -4.95 -11.75 -7.58
CA LYS A 49 -5.72 -11.60 -6.35
C LYS A 49 -5.66 -12.86 -5.49
N ASN A 50 -5.85 -14.02 -6.08
CA ASN A 50 -5.76 -15.30 -5.37
C ASN A 50 -4.35 -15.54 -4.81
N ALA A 51 -3.30 -15.23 -5.57
CA ALA A 51 -1.92 -15.29 -5.08
C ALA A 51 -1.70 -14.34 -3.89
N GLY A 52 -2.24 -13.13 -3.95
CA GLY A 52 -2.20 -12.18 -2.85
C GLY A 52 -2.92 -12.68 -1.58
N LEU A 53 -4.02 -13.44 -1.73
CA LEU A 53 -4.73 -14.06 -0.62
C LEU A 53 -3.93 -15.20 0.02
N GLU A 54 -3.22 -16.00 -0.76
CA GLU A 54 -2.35 -17.08 -0.27
C GLU A 54 -1.20 -16.55 0.60
N GLU A 55 -0.70 -15.34 0.32
CA GLU A 55 0.36 -14.69 1.11
C GLU A 55 -0.10 -14.22 2.50
N VAL A 56 -1.41 -14.06 2.76
CA VAL A 56 -1.93 -13.51 4.02
C VAL A 56 -1.48 -14.33 5.23
N ALA A 57 -1.52 -15.65 5.14
CA ALA A 57 -1.09 -16.52 6.23
C ALA A 57 0.39 -16.35 6.57
N ASN A 58 1.24 -16.19 5.55
CA ASN A 58 2.67 -15.98 5.72
C ASN A 58 2.96 -14.62 6.38
N ILE A 59 2.31 -13.54 5.92
CA ILE A 59 2.43 -12.20 6.52
C ILE A 59 2.10 -12.23 8.02
N LEU A 60 0.98 -12.86 8.39
CA LEU A 60 0.55 -12.95 9.78
C LEU A 60 1.49 -13.82 10.64
N ASN A 61 2.02 -14.90 10.08
CA ASN A 61 2.95 -15.79 10.80
C ASN A 61 4.32 -15.13 11.00
N GLU A 62 4.86 -14.45 9.98
CA GLU A 62 6.11 -13.69 10.10
C GLU A 62 5.98 -12.57 11.15
N ALA A 63 4.86 -11.85 11.14
CA ALA A 63 4.60 -10.81 12.12
C ALA A 63 4.53 -11.36 13.55
N LYS A 64 3.89 -12.52 13.77
CA LYS A 64 3.87 -13.18 15.07
C LYS A 64 5.27 -13.58 15.53
N THR A 65 6.09 -14.11 14.62
CA THR A 65 7.48 -14.48 14.95
C THR A 65 8.29 -13.27 15.35
N LYS A 66 8.23 -12.17 14.60
CA LYS A 66 8.90 -10.91 14.91
C LYS A 66 8.40 -10.31 16.23
N ALA A 67 7.09 -10.29 16.46
CA ALA A 67 6.50 -9.78 17.71
C ALA A 67 6.97 -10.59 18.93
N SER A 68 7.03 -11.93 18.82
CA SER A 68 7.52 -12.79 19.90
C SER A 68 9.00 -12.52 20.27
N GLN A 69 9.85 -12.16 19.29
CA GLN A 69 11.23 -11.75 19.55
C GLN A 69 11.28 -10.45 20.38
N PHE A 70 10.44 -9.47 20.05
CA PHE A 70 10.36 -8.23 20.85
C PHE A 70 9.79 -8.48 22.24
N GLU A 71 8.80 -9.36 22.38
CA GLU A 71 8.28 -9.76 23.71
C GLU A 71 9.34 -10.47 24.57
N GLU A 72 10.19 -11.28 23.96
CA GLU A 72 11.33 -11.91 24.65
C GLU A 72 12.36 -10.87 25.09
N ASN A 73 12.71 -9.93 24.21
CA ASN A 73 13.59 -8.81 24.55
C ASN A 73 13.00 -7.96 25.71
N ALA A 74 11.69 -7.75 25.72
CA ALA A 74 11.01 -7.06 26.80
C ALA A 74 11.13 -7.81 28.14
N ARG A 75 10.98 -9.14 28.13
CA ARG A 75 11.15 -9.96 29.35
C ARG A 75 12.57 -9.91 29.91
N ASN A 76 13.56 -9.83 29.03
CA ASN A 76 14.97 -9.80 29.39
C ASN A 76 15.50 -8.40 29.74
N ALA A 77 14.70 -7.34 29.48
CA ALA A 77 15.09 -5.98 29.78
C ALA A 77 15.02 -5.68 31.28
N ASN A 78 16.10 -5.13 31.83
CA ASN A 78 16.16 -4.73 33.23
C ASN A 78 15.46 -3.38 33.49
N ASP A 79 15.40 -2.53 32.50
CA ASP A 79 14.80 -1.20 32.57
C ASP A 79 13.34 -1.22 32.12
N GLN A 80 12.46 -0.50 32.83
CA GLN A 80 11.04 -0.49 32.55
C GLN A 80 10.74 0.25 31.23
N GLU A 81 11.41 1.35 30.94
CA GLU A 81 11.21 2.12 29.72
C GLU A 81 11.59 1.30 28.49
N VAL A 82 12.70 0.58 28.56
CA VAL A 82 13.15 -0.35 27.51
C VAL A 82 12.15 -1.49 27.31
N ARG A 83 11.60 -2.02 28.40
CA ARG A 83 10.56 -3.07 28.35
C ARG A 83 9.30 -2.56 27.63
N GLU A 84 8.81 -1.39 28.01
CA GLU A 84 7.63 -0.77 27.39
C GLU A 84 7.86 -0.48 25.91
N PHE A 85 9.06 -0.01 25.54
CA PHE A 85 9.44 0.19 24.14
C PHE A 85 9.31 -1.10 23.33
N TYR A 86 9.92 -2.22 23.80
CA TYR A 86 9.83 -3.48 23.09
C TYR A 86 8.40 -4.02 23.00
N MET A 87 7.60 -3.89 24.04
CA MET A 87 6.18 -4.28 24.02
C MET A 87 5.37 -3.45 23.02
N ASN A 88 5.65 -2.17 22.89
CA ASN A 88 5.00 -1.31 21.90
C ASN A 88 5.41 -1.69 20.47
N GLN A 89 6.69 -2.03 20.23
CA GLN A 89 7.13 -2.52 18.92
C GLN A 89 6.41 -3.83 18.53
N ALA A 90 6.28 -4.77 19.47
CA ALA A 90 5.53 -6.01 19.20
C ALA A 90 4.08 -5.74 18.80
N LYS A 91 3.38 -4.86 19.53
CA LYS A 91 2.00 -4.45 19.21
C LYS A 91 1.90 -3.79 17.84
N GLN A 92 2.84 -2.90 17.52
CA GLN A 92 2.87 -2.17 16.25
C GLN A 92 3.01 -3.13 15.07
N ILE A 93 3.95 -4.10 15.14
CA ILE A 93 4.13 -5.12 14.11
C ILE A 93 2.85 -5.93 13.87
N LEU A 94 2.18 -6.35 14.94
CA LEU A 94 0.92 -7.10 14.83
C LEU A 94 -0.21 -6.24 14.24
N TYR A 95 -0.27 -4.96 14.57
CA TYR A 95 -1.26 -4.04 14.02
C TYR A 95 -1.03 -3.83 12.52
N GLU A 96 0.19 -3.52 12.11
CA GLU A 96 0.55 -3.29 10.72
C GLU A 96 0.28 -4.53 9.85
N SER A 97 0.66 -5.72 10.35
CA SER A 97 0.42 -6.97 9.62
C SER A 97 -1.07 -7.29 9.45
N ARG A 98 -1.90 -6.98 10.45
CA ARG A 98 -3.36 -7.15 10.35
C ARG A 98 -3.97 -6.18 9.35
N THR A 99 -3.50 -4.93 9.33
CA THR A 99 -3.92 -3.92 8.36
C THR A 99 -3.56 -4.38 6.94
N GLU A 100 -2.32 -4.82 6.73
CA GLU A 100 -1.84 -5.36 5.46
C GLU A 100 -2.68 -6.57 5.01
N ALA A 101 -2.90 -7.53 5.90
CA ALA A 101 -3.73 -8.71 5.64
C ALA A 101 -5.18 -8.31 5.27
N SER A 102 -5.76 -7.36 5.99
CA SER A 102 -7.10 -6.85 5.72
C SER A 102 -7.19 -6.17 4.34
N MET A 103 -6.20 -5.36 3.97
CA MET A 103 -6.14 -4.74 2.65
C MET A 103 -6.09 -5.78 1.52
N ARG A 104 -5.35 -6.89 1.72
CA ARG A 104 -5.27 -8.00 0.75
C ARG A 104 -6.59 -8.77 0.63
N ILE A 105 -7.19 -9.14 1.77
CA ILE A 105 -8.47 -9.88 1.82
C ILE A 105 -9.59 -9.10 1.14
N ASN A 106 -9.63 -7.80 1.36
CA ASN A 106 -10.62 -6.90 0.76
C ASN A 106 -10.22 -6.39 -0.63
N GLY A 107 -9.14 -6.93 -1.20
CA GLY A 107 -8.63 -6.52 -2.49
C GLY A 107 -9.61 -6.75 -3.65
N VAL A 108 -9.50 -5.93 -4.68
CA VAL A 108 -10.36 -5.97 -5.88
C VAL A 108 -9.53 -6.09 -7.15
N VAL A 109 -10.08 -6.67 -8.19
CA VAL A 109 -9.47 -6.57 -9.52
C VAL A 109 -9.67 -5.15 -10.03
N ILE A 110 -8.61 -4.58 -10.62
CA ILE A 110 -8.62 -3.21 -11.13
C ILE A 110 -9.70 -3.05 -12.19
N ASN A 111 -10.46 -1.96 -12.08
CA ASN A 111 -11.46 -1.58 -13.05
C ASN A 111 -11.11 -0.21 -13.69
N PRO A 112 -11.79 0.22 -14.76
CA PRO A 112 -11.48 1.47 -15.44
C PRO A 112 -11.51 2.71 -14.53
N VAL A 113 -12.35 2.73 -13.49
CA VAL A 113 -12.48 3.88 -12.58
C VAL A 113 -11.30 3.93 -11.61
N ILE A 114 -10.91 2.78 -11.00
CA ILE A 114 -9.72 2.70 -10.16
C ILE A 114 -8.48 3.06 -10.98
N ARG A 115 -8.38 2.54 -12.21
CA ARG A 115 -7.29 2.89 -13.15
C ARG A 115 -7.20 4.40 -13.38
N ALA A 116 -8.34 5.06 -13.65
CA ALA A 116 -8.37 6.52 -13.81
C ALA A 116 -7.89 7.25 -12.54
N GLY A 117 -8.32 6.83 -11.36
CA GLY A 117 -7.88 7.42 -10.09
C GLY A 117 -6.36 7.30 -9.87
N VAL A 118 -5.78 6.14 -10.19
CA VAL A 118 -4.32 5.93 -10.11
C VAL A 118 -3.59 6.82 -11.10
N LEU A 119 -4.06 6.90 -12.35
CA LEU A 119 -3.43 7.74 -13.37
C LEU A 119 -3.54 9.24 -13.05
N LEU A 120 -4.63 9.70 -12.43
CA LEU A 120 -4.73 11.07 -11.91
C LEU A 120 -3.72 11.33 -10.79
N THR A 121 -3.52 10.36 -9.90
CA THR A 121 -2.50 10.44 -8.84
C THR A 121 -1.10 10.46 -9.44
N PHE A 122 -0.83 9.58 -10.41
CA PHE A 122 0.45 9.56 -11.12
C PHE A 122 0.75 10.91 -11.80
N GLY A 123 -0.24 11.47 -12.54
CA GLY A 123 -0.08 12.77 -13.19
C GLY A 123 0.27 13.88 -12.20
N PHE A 124 -0.38 13.89 -11.06
CA PHE A 124 -0.08 14.84 -10.00
C PHE A 124 1.36 14.68 -9.45
N LEU A 125 1.80 13.44 -9.17
CA LEU A 125 3.18 13.16 -8.72
C LEU A 125 4.24 13.43 -9.80
N TYR A 126 3.85 13.34 -11.07
CA TYR A 126 4.73 13.63 -12.19
C TYR A 126 4.96 15.13 -12.36
N GLU A 127 3.89 15.93 -12.26
CA GLU A 127 3.92 17.39 -12.42
C GLU A 127 4.47 18.11 -11.18
N THR A 128 4.14 17.64 -9.98
CA THR A 128 4.63 18.20 -8.73
C THR A 128 5.92 17.49 -8.32
N ARG A 129 7.03 18.21 -8.34
CA ARG A 129 8.33 17.68 -7.86
C ARG A 129 8.43 17.61 -6.34
N GLU A 130 7.40 18.00 -5.63
CA GLU A 130 7.33 17.97 -4.17
C GLU A 130 6.79 16.63 -3.68
N ALA A 131 7.40 16.08 -2.63
CA ALA A 131 6.86 14.91 -1.95
C ALA A 131 5.57 15.31 -1.23
N THR A 132 4.44 14.79 -1.68
CA THR A 132 3.15 14.97 -1.04
C THR A 132 2.63 13.63 -0.52
N ALA A 133 2.00 13.67 0.65
CA ALA A 133 1.35 12.50 1.24
C ALA A 133 -0.14 12.42 0.88
N GLU A 134 -0.69 13.44 0.21
CA GLU A 134 -2.11 13.58 -0.08
C GLU A 134 -2.41 13.31 -1.55
N LEU A 135 -3.53 12.65 -1.82
CA LEU A 135 -4.03 12.49 -3.17
C LEU A 135 -4.60 13.81 -3.70
N PRO A 136 -4.53 14.06 -5.02
CA PRO A 136 -5.27 15.17 -5.60
C PRO A 136 -6.79 14.93 -5.45
N VAL A 137 -7.55 15.99 -5.21
CA VAL A 137 -9.01 15.93 -4.99
C VAL A 137 -9.76 15.18 -6.09
N SER A 138 -9.31 15.29 -7.34
CA SER A 138 -9.87 14.55 -8.47
C SER A 138 -9.71 13.04 -8.34
N ALA A 139 -8.54 12.57 -7.87
CA ALA A 139 -8.29 11.16 -7.61
C ALA A 139 -9.08 10.68 -6.39
N GLU A 140 -9.13 11.47 -5.31
CA GLU A 140 -9.94 11.14 -4.12
C GLU A 140 -11.41 10.92 -4.50
N ASN A 141 -12.03 11.86 -5.21
CA ASN A 141 -13.42 11.75 -5.64
C ASN A 141 -13.67 10.53 -6.52
N THR A 142 -12.70 10.17 -7.38
CA THR A 142 -12.77 9.01 -8.27
C THR A 142 -12.67 7.69 -7.50
N LEU A 143 -11.79 7.64 -6.48
CA LEU A 143 -11.51 6.42 -5.70
C LEU A 143 -12.45 6.25 -4.50
N PHE A 144 -13.10 7.32 -4.05
CA PHE A 144 -13.97 7.32 -2.86
C PHE A 144 -15.04 6.22 -2.85
N PRO A 145 -15.75 5.90 -3.97
CA PRO A 145 -16.75 4.82 -3.98
C PRO A 145 -16.18 3.43 -3.68
N PHE A 146 -14.86 3.26 -3.83
CA PHE A 146 -14.17 1.98 -3.59
C PHE A 146 -13.54 1.90 -2.21
N ARG A 147 -13.60 2.99 -1.44
CA ARG A 147 -13.03 3.05 -0.11
C ARG A 147 -13.79 2.15 0.85
N ILE A 148 -13.04 1.39 1.64
CA ILE A 148 -13.57 0.67 2.80
C ILE A 148 -13.02 1.32 4.06
N ASN A 149 -13.89 1.47 5.07
CA ASN A 149 -13.41 1.80 6.39
C ASN A 149 -12.77 0.52 6.95
N LEU A 150 -11.44 0.49 7.00
CA LEU A 150 -10.73 -0.46 7.83
C LEU A 150 -11.12 -0.07 9.24
N GLY A 151 -12.12 -0.79 9.81
CA GLY A 151 -12.68 -0.47 11.11
C GLY A 151 -11.56 -0.30 12.13
N VAL A 152 -11.46 0.91 12.67
CA VAL A 152 -10.65 1.24 13.82
C VAL A 152 -11.46 0.89 15.06
#